data_041cf74b41ee5ee99b3f82242156d181
#
_entry.id   041cf74b41ee5ee99b3f82242156d181
#
_cell.length_a   1.000
_cell.length_b   1.000
_cell.length_c   1.000
_cell.angle_alpha   90.00
_cell.angle_beta   90.00
_cell.angle_gamma   90.00
#
_symmetry.space_group_name_H-M   'P 1'
#
loop_
_entity.id
_entity.type
_entity.pdbx_description
1 polymer ?
#
loop_
_entity_poly.entity_id
_entity_poly.type
_entity_poly.pdbx_seq_one_letter_code
_entity_poly.pdbx_strand_id
1 'polypeptide(L)'
;MLFREQITMSRRRIKLQVLASDIDREAVESARDGLYPEAIEADVSPARLARFFTKEDHGYRISSELRSSVVFTVQDLLADPPFSRLDLVSCRNLLIYLRPEAQAKVIALFDFALCDGGILLLGSTETVGNLDGRFEVISKPERLYRHIGRGRPGDLRFAASPLYGDRKSVV
;
A
#
# COMPACT_ATOMS: atom_id res chain seq x y z
N MET A 1 -7.59 -9.74 8.84
CA MET A 1 -8.74 -9.75 9.78
C MET A 1 -9.68 -8.57 9.52
N LEU A 2 -9.29 -7.32 9.71
CA LEU A 2 -10.16 -6.13 9.57
C LEU A 2 -10.93 -6.07 8.24
N PHE A 3 -10.27 -6.26 7.09
CA PHE A 3 -10.96 -6.29 5.80
C PHE A 3 -12.02 -7.40 5.71
N ARG A 4 -11.74 -8.58 6.26
CA ARG A 4 -12.72 -9.67 6.30
C ARG A 4 -13.95 -9.32 7.14
N GLU A 5 -13.74 -8.68 8.28
CA GLU A 5 -14.83 -8.19 9.12
C GLU A 5 -15.69 -7.18 8.36
N GLN A 6 -15.09 -6.18 7.74
CA GLN A 6 -15.78 -5.16 6.97
C GLN A 6 -16.54 -5.73 5.76
N ILE A 7 -15.93 -6.67 5.03
CA ILE A 7 -16.60 -7.36 3.92
C ILE A 7 -17.82 -8.13 4.42
N THR A 8 -17.70 -8.84 5.54
CA THR A 8 -18.84 -9.56 6.15
C THR A 8 -19.96 -8.59 6.55
N MET A 9 -19.61 -7.46 7.17
CA MET A 9 -20.57 -6.43 7.59
C MET A 9 -21.25 -5.75 6.39
N SER A 10 -20.53 -5.54 5.30
CA SER A 10 -21.07 -4.89 4.09
C SER A 10 -22.10 -5.74 3.34
N ARG A 11 -22.22 -7.03 3.66
CA ARG A 11 -23.07 -8.03 2.96
C ARG A 11 -22.82 -8.12 1.45
N ARG A 12 -21.68 -7.61 0.96
CA ARG A 12 -21.29 -7.68 -0.44
C ARG A 12 -20.41 -8.90 -0.71
N ARG A 13 -20.56 -9.51 -1.89
CA ARG A 13 -19.66 -10.58 -2.35
C ARG A 13 -18.36 -9.98 -2.88
N ILE A 14 -17.45 -9.66 -2.00
CA ILE A 14 -16.13 -9.13 -2.33
C ILE A 14 -15.08 -10.22 -2.10
N LYS A 15 -14.30 -10.53 -3.12
CA LYS A 15 -13.15 -11.42 -3.00
C LYS A 15 -11.96 -10.61 -2.48
N LEU A 16 -11.49 -10.93 -1.28
CA LEU A 16 -10.26 -10.36 -0.74
C LEU A 16 -9.07 -11.22 -1.18
N GLN A 17 -8.07 -10.56 -1.76
CA GLN A 17 -6.76 -11.15 -2.01
C GLN A 17 -5.70 -10.17 -1.52
N VAL A 18 -4.77 -10.65 -0.71
CA VAL A 18 -3.63 -9.89 -0.20
C VAL A 18 -2.37 -10.49 -0.80
N LEU A 19 -1.55 -9.65 -1.41
CA LEU A 19 -0.21 -10.01 -1.87
C LEU A 19 0.76 -9.45 -0.84
N ALA A 20 1.43 -10.31 -0.10
CA ALA A 20 2.40 -9.93 0.93
C ALA A 20 3.79 -10.31 0.46
N SER A 21 4.69 -9.34 0.41
CA SER A 21 6.04 -9.56 -0.06
C SER A 21 7.09 -9.04 0.91
N ASP A 22 8.20 -9.73 0.97
CA ASP A 22 9.40 -9.33 1.68
C ASP A 22 10.61 -9.81 0.88
N ILE A 23 11.76 -9.15 1.04
CA ILE A 23 13.03 -9.59 0.48
C ILE A 23 13.61 -10.76 1.30
N ASP A 24 13.26 -10.83 2.57
CA ASP A 24 13.71 -11.88 3.49
C ASP A 24 12.91 -13.18 3.27
N ARG A 25 13.58 -14.19 2.75
CA ARG A 25 13.01 -15.51 2.51
C ARG A 25 12.53 -16.19 3.79
N GLU A 26 13.28 -16.08 4.89
CA GLU A 26 12.93 -16.73 6.16
C GLU A 26 11.68 -16.10 6.75
N ALA A 27 11.54 -14.76 6.66
CA ALA A 27 10.34 -14.05 7.06
C ALA A 27 9.13 -14.49 6.23
N VAL A 28 9.29 -14.65 4.92
CA VAL A 28 8.22 -15.12 4.02
C VAL A 28 7.82 -16.57 4.34
N GLU A 29 8.77 -17.46 4.61
CA GLU A 29 8.49 -18.85 4.98
C GLU A 29 7.78 -18.93 6.32
N SER A 30 8.25 -18.22 7.33
CA SER A 30 7.59 -18.11 8.65
C SER A 30 6.15 -17.57 8.53
N ALA A 31 5.95 -16.54 7.70
CA ALA A 31 4.61 -16.00 7.43
C ALA A 31 3.68 -17.01 6.73
N ARG A 32 4.23 -17.85 5.86
CA ARG A 32 3.48 -18.93 5.18
C ARG A 32 3.01 -20.01 6.17
N ASP A 33 3.81 -20.33 7.17
CA ASP A 33 3.44 -21.31 8.21
C ASP A 33 2.26 -20.81 9.05
N GLY A 34 2.16 -19.51 9.25
CA GLY A 34 1.03 -18.88 9.92
C GLY A 34 0.87 -19.28 11.38
N LEU A 35 1.97 -19.66 12.04
CA LEU A 35 2.02 -19.93 13.47
C LEU A 35 2.57 -18.69 14.19
N TYR A 36 1.84 -18.21 15.18
CA TYR A 36 2.18 -17.03 15.96
C TYR A 36 2.41 -17.41 17.42
N PRO A 37 3.39 -16.81 18.11
CA PRO A 37 3.61 -17.05 19.52
C PRO A 37 2.42 -16.59 20.39
N GLU A 38 2.30 -17.09 21.61
CA GLU A 38 1.24 -16.69 22.54
C GLU A 38 1.19 -15.17 22.81
N ALA A 39 2.33 -14.49 22.68
CA ALA A 39 2.42 -13.04 22.81
C ALA A 39 1.46 -12.26 21.86
N ILE A 40 0.94 -12.88 20.79
CA ILE A 40 -0.07 -12.28 19.92
C ILE A 40 -1.36 -11.90 20.66
N GLU A 41 -1.62 -12.47 21.83
CA GLU A 41 -2.75 -12.13 22.69
C GLU A 41 -2.74 -10.65 23.13
N ALA A 42 -1.58 -10.03 23.18
CA ALA A 42 -1.46 -8.61 23.50
C ALA A 42 -1.90 -7.70 22.33
N ASP A 43 -1.78 -8.17 21.09
CA ASP A 43 -2.02 -7.38 19.89
C ASP A 43 -3.38 -7.65 19.25
N VAL A 44 -3.98 -8.81 19.52
CA VAL A 44 -5.21 -9.28 18.89
C VAL A 44 -6.28 -9.51 19.95
N SER A 45 -7.43 -8.86 19.80
CA SER A 45 -8.53 -9.01 20.74
C SER A 45 -9.00 -10.46 20.87
N PRO A 46 -9.50 -10.90 22.05
CA PRO A 46 -9.98 -12.27 22.27
C PRO A 46 -11.01 -12.73 21.25
N ALA A 47 -11.93 -11.84 20.84
CA ALA A 47 -12.94 -12.14 19.83
C ALA A 47 -12.31 -12.44 18.45
N ARG A 48 -11.24 -11.75 18.07
CA ARG A 48 -10.52 -12.01 16.82
C ARG A 48 -9.65 -13.26 16.90
N LEU A 49 -9.02 -13.49 18.05
CA LEU A 49 -8.29 -14.74 18.28
C LEU A 49 -9.22 -15.94 18.13
N ALA A 50 -10.38 -15.94 18.81
CA ALA A 50 -11.34 -17.03 18.72
C ALA A 50 -11.91 -17.23 17.30
N ARG A 51 -12.03 -16.15 16.52
CA ARG A 51 -12.58 -16.22 15.16
C ARG A 51 -11.59 -16.64 14.10
N PHE A 52 -10.35 -16.14 14.18
CA PHE A 52 -9.38 -16.23 13.09
C PHE A 52 -8.18 -17.13 13.40
N PHE A 53 -8.10 -17.67 14.60
CA PHE A 53 -6.98 -18.52 15.01
C PHE A 53 -7.48 -19.76 15.73
N THR A 54 -6.64 -20.79 15.70
CA THR A 54 -6.77 -21.99 16.53
C THR A 54 -5.60 -22.03 17.49
N LYS A 55 -5.86 -22.19 18.79
CA LYS A 55 -4.80 -22.33 19.78
C LYS A 55 -4.16 -23.71 19.63
N GLU A 56 -2.83 -23.74 19.56
CA GLU A 56 -1.98 -24.95 19.56
C GLU A 56 -1.05 -24.92 20.78
N ASP A 57 -0.31 -26.01 21.01
CA ASP A 57 0.58 -26.16 22.19
C ASP A 57 1.66 -25.07 22.30
N HIS A 58 2.07 -24.50 21.17
CA HIS A 58 3.15 -23.51 21.08
C HIS A 58 2.71 -22.15 20.52
N GLY A 59 1.41 -21.84 20.54
CA GLY A 59 0.91 -20.56 20.07
C GLY A 59 -0.43 -20.62 19.33
N TYR A 60 -0.60 -19.77 18.35
CA TYR A 60 -1.84 -19.57 17.61
C TYR A 60 -1.61 -19.78 16.12
N ARG A 61 -2.29 -20.76 15.53
CA ARG A 61 -2.31 -20.97 14.09
C ARG A 61 -3.44 -20.19 13.45
N ILE A 62 -3.11 -19.46 12.41
CA ILE A 62 -4.11 -18.70 11.64
C ILE A 62 -5.10 -19.66 10.95
N SER A 63 -6.39 -19.30 10.92
CA SER A 63 -7.43 -20.09 10.25
C SER A 63 -7.17 -20.24 8.75
N SER A 64 -7.53 -21.38 8.18
CA SER A 64 -7.40 -21.64 6.73
C SER A 64 -8.17 -20.63 5.87
N GLU A 65 -9.32 -20.14 6.36
CA GLU A 65 -10.11 -19.11 5.70
C GLU A 65 -9.30 -17.81 5.50
N LEU A 66 -8.63 -17.33 6.55
CA LEU A 66 -7.84 -16.11 6.46
C LEU A 66 -6.52 -16.37 5.71
N ARG A 67 -5.89 -17.52 5.96
CA ARG A 67 -4.64 -17.91 5.31
C ARG A 67 -4.78 -17.99 3.78
N SER A 68 -5.88 -18.54 3.28
CA SER A 68 -6.14 -18.69 1.85
C SER A 68 -6.34 -17.35 1.11
N SER A 69 -6.61 -16.27 1.84
CA SER A 69 -6.76 -14.93 1.26
C SER A 69 -5.42 -14.20 1.07
N VAL A 70 -4.29 -14.77 1.54
CA VAL A 70 -2.97 -14.14 1.48
C VAL A 70 -2.01 -14.99 0.65
N VAL A 71 -1.36 -14.38 -0.32
CA VAL A 71 -0.24 -14.95 -1.08
C VAL A 71 1.04 -14.29 -0.61
N PHE A 72 1.99 -15.10 -0.13
CA PHE A 72 3.29 -14.62 0.31
C PHE A 72 4.34 -14.89 -0.77
N THR A 73 5.18 -13.91 -1.07
CA THR A 73 6.25 -14.03 -2.07
C THR A 73 7.52 -13.35 -1.61
N VAL A 74 8.65 -13.92 -1.96
CA VAL A 74 9.94 -13.23 -1.85
C VAL A 74 10.03 -12.25 -3.01
N GLN A 75 10.27 -10.98 -2.74
CA GLN A 75 10.32 -9.94 -3.77
C GLN A 75 11.24 -8.79 -3.34
N ASP A 76 12.15 -8.42 -4.21
CA ASP A 76 12.90 -7.17 -4.13
C ASP A 76 12.14 -6.07 -4.89
N LEU A 77 11.61 -5.09 -4.17
CA LEU A 77 10.85 -3.98 -4.77
C LEU A 77 11.65 -3.15 -5.79
N LEU A 78 12.98 -3.15 -5.70
CA LEU A 78 13.83 -2.35 -6.59
C LEU A 78 14.31 -3.12 -7.82
N ALA A 79 14.26 -4.45 -7.78
CA ALA A 79 14.79 -5.34 -8.81
C ALA A 79 13.70 -6.13 -9.54
N ASP A 80 12.67 -6.58 -8.82
CA ASP A 80 11.64 -7.45 -9.38
C ASP A 80 10.47 -6.66 -10.01
N PRO A 81 9.77 -7.26 -10.96
CA PRO A 81 8.58 -6.65 -11.53
C PRO A 81 7.50 -6.37 -10.45
N PRO A 82 6.90 -5.17 -10.44
CA PRO A 82 5.87 -4.85 -9.47
C PRO A 82 4.56 -5.58 -9.76
N PHE A 83 3.78 -5.78 -8.71
CA PHE A 83 2.36 -6.11 -8.88
C PHE A 83 1.63 -4.98 -9.61
N SER A 84 0.47 -5.26 -10.15
CA SER A 84 -0.35 -4.27 -10.85
C SER A 84 -1.82 -4.43 -10.53
N ARG A 85 -2.60 -3.37 -10.79
CA ARG A 85 -4.05 -3.34 -10.58
C ARG A 85 -4.44 -3.58 -9.11
N LEU A 86 -3.72 -2.95 -8.20
CA LEU A 86 -3.97 -3.02 -6.77
C LEU A 86 -4.97 -1.94 -6.35
N ASP A 87 -5.93 -2.31 -5.49
CA ASP A 87 -6.85 -1.36 -4.86
C ASP A 87 -6.23 -0.68 -3.64
N LEU A 88 -5.26 -1.34 -3.01
CA LEU A 88 -4.53 -0.84 -1.85
C LEU A 88 -3.07 -1.30 -1.89
N VAL A 89 -2.17 -0.39 -1.58
CA VAL A 89 -0.77 -0.68 -1.21
C VAL A 89 -0.54 -0.23 0.22
N SER A 90 0.00 -1.11 1.06
CA SER A 90 0.48 -0.76 2.40
C SER A 90 1.98 -0.99 2.45
N CYS A 91 2.75 0.09 2.55
CA CYS A 91 4.20 0.05 2.71
C CYS A 91 4.56 0.89 3.92
N ARG A 92 4.97 0.24 5.00
CA ARG A 92 5.23 0.91 6.28
C ARG A 92 6.61 0.55 6.80
N ASN A 93 7.35 1.56 7.25
CA ASN A 93 8.67 1.43 7.85
C ASN A 93 9.72 0.80 6.91
N LEU A 94 9.55 0.98 5.58
CA LEU A 94 10.53 0.56 4.57
C LEU A 94 11.30 1.75 3.99
N LEU A 95 10.59 2.81 3.61
CA LEU A 95 11.19 3.95 2.92
C LEU A 95 12.25 4.66 3.78
N ILE A 96 12.11 4.63 5.09
CA ILE A 96 13.07 5.23 6.04
C ILE A 96 14.49 4.64 5.94
N TYR A 97 14.63 3.44 5.41
CA TYR A 97 15.93 2.77 5.21
C TYR A 97 16.52 3.01 3.82
N LEU A 98 15.76 3.64 2.93
CA LEU A 98 16.15 3.86 1.54
C LEU A 98 16.72 5.26 1.35
N ARG A 99 17.69 5.39 0.44
CA ARG A 99 18.16 6.70 -0.04
C ARG A 99 17.05 7.41 -0.84
N PRO A 100 17.07 8.74 -0.94
CA PRO A 100 16.00 9.51 -1.61
C PRO A 100 15.70 9.04 -3.04
N GLU A 101 16.73 8.66 -3.80
CA GLU A 101 16.56 8.18 -5.18
C GLU A 101 15.84 6.83 -5.23
N ALA A 102 16.11 5.94 -4.26
CA ALA A 102 15.42 4.66 -4.13
C ALA A 102 13.98 4.85 -3.63
N GLN A 103 13.75 5.77 -2.69
CA GLN A 103 12.40 6.14 -2.26
C GLN A 103 11.55 6.60 -3.45
N ALA A 104 12.08 7.51 -4.28
CA ALA A 104 11.38 8.01 -5.47
C ALA A 104 11.03 6.88 -6.44
N LYS A 105 11.94 5.91 -6.65
CA LYS A 105 11.66 4.72 -7.46
C LYS A 105 10.53 3.87 -6.89
N VAL A 106 10.56 3.58 -5.59
CA VAL A 106 9.51 2.77 -4.93
C VAL A 106 8.15 3.46 -5.03
N ILE A 107 8.10 4.77 -4.83
CA ILE A 107 6.85 5.51 -4.97
C ILE A 107 6.36 5.51 -6.42
N ALA A 108 7.24 5.61 -7.41
CA ALA A 108 6.88 5.48 -8.82
C ALA A 108 6.37 4.07 -9.18
N LEU A 109 6.88 3.02 -8.51
CA LEU A 109 6.34 1.67 -8.63
C LEU A 109 4.93 1.56 -8.03
N PHE A 110 4.64 2.23 -6.92
CA PHE A 110 3.29 2.26 -6.33
C PHE A 110 2.30 3.03 -7.20
N ASP A 111 2.73 4.13 -7.84
CA ASP A 111 1.94 4.84 -8.86
C ASP A 111 1.57 3.92 -10.05
N PHE A 112 2.51 3.08 -10.48
CA PHE A 112 2.24 2.09 -11.53
C PHE A 112 1.33 0.95 -11.05
N ALA A 113 1.53 0.48 -9.82
CA ALA A 113 0.85 -0.69 -9.28
C ALA A 113 -0.62 -0.43 -8.93
N LEU A 114 -0.96 0.77 -8.49
CA LEU A 114 -2.30 1.13 -8.05
C LEU A 114 -3.26 1.40 -9.21
N CYS A 115 -4.50 0.96 -9.04
CA CYS A 115 -5.61 1.41 -9.88
C CYS A 115 -5.93 2.90 -9.62
N ASP A 116 -6.62 3.54 -10.57
CA ASP A 116 -7.19 4.88 -10.36
C ASP A 116 -8.16 4.84 -9.16
N GLY A 117 -8.00 5.77 -8.22
CA GLY A 117 -8.74 5.78 -6.96
C GLY A 117 -8.21 4.81 -5.89
N GLY A 118 -7.18 4.03 -6.21
CA GLY A 118 -6.51 3.12 -5.27
C GLY A 118 -5.86 3.87 -4.10
N ILE A 119 -5.60 3.16 -3.02
CA ILE A 119 -5.14 3.73 -1.76
C ILE A 119 -3.69 3.34 -1.50
N LEU A 120 -2.89 4.32 -1.09
CA LEU A 120 -1.54 4.12 -0.57
C LEU A 120 -1.50 4.46 0.92
N LEU A 121 -1.07 3.52 1.75
CA LEU A 121 -0.83 3.69 3.18
C LEU A 121 0.67 3.56 3.47
N LEU A 122 1.27 4.61 4.00
CA LEU A 122 2.68 4.65 4.38
C LEU A 122 2.85 4.61 5.91
N GLY A 123 4.07 4.45 6.38
CA GLY A 123 4.43 4.60 7.79
C GLY A 123 4.35 6.06 8.26
N SER A 124 4.23 6.28 9.56
CA SER A 124 3.98 7.60 10.17
C SER A 124 5.04 8.65 9.83
N THR A 125 6.27 8.24 9.57
CA THR A 125 7.40 9.12 9.23
C THR A 125 7.70 9.19 7.74
N GLU A 126 6.94 8.46 6.92
CA GLU A 126 7.15 8.33 5.48
C GLU A 126 6.22 9.26 4.70
N THR A 127 6.61 9.62 3.49
CA THR A 127 5.83 10.52 2.63
C THR A 127 6.04 10.17 1.15
N VAL A 128 5.09 10.53 0.33
CA VAL A 128 5.19 10.36 -1.13
C VAL A 128 6.16 11.36 -1.80
N GLY A 129 6.68 12.36 -1.06
CA GLY A 129 7.52 13.40 -1.64
C GLY A 129 6.76 14.31 -2.62
N ASN A 130 7.48 14.89 -3.57
CA ASN A 130 6.92 15.74 -4.65
C ASN A 130 6.49 14.89 -5.84
N LEU A 131 5.49 14.05 -5.67
CA LEU A 131 4.89 13.35 -6.81
C LEU A 131 3.77 14.19 -7.41
N ASP A 132 4.16 15.13 -8.22
CA ASP A 132 3.40 16.05 -9.05
C ASP A 132 1.98 15.57 -9.42
N GLY A 133 1.02 15.76 -8.49
CA GLY A 133 -0.38 15.53 -8.77
C GLY A 133 -0.84 14.09 -8.95
N ARG A 134 -0.02 13.08 -8.64
CA ARG A 134 -0.40 11.65 -8.77
C ARG A 134 -1.09 11.08 -7.54
N PHE A 135 -0.90 11.71 -6.39
CA PHE A 135 -1.51 11.30 -5.13
C PHE A 135 -2.18 12.48 -4.44
N GLU A 136 -3.42 12.29 -4.07
CA GLU A 136 -4.19 13.19 -3.22
C GLU A 136 -4.06 12.77 -1.76
N VAL A 137 -3.83 13.71 -0.85
CA VAL A 137 -3.76 13.40 0.58
C VAL A 137 -5.17 13.22 1.13
N ILE A 138 -5.49 12.01 1.62
CA ILE A 138 -6.72 11.75 2.35
C ILE A 138 -6.53 12.13 3.83
N SER A 139 -5.44 11.66 4.44
CA SER A 139 -5.11 11.96 5.82
C SER A 139 -3.59 12.09 6.01
N LYS A 140 -3.16 13.25 6.47
CA LYS A 140 -1.74 13.50 6.78
C LYS A 140 -1.26 12.75 8.02
N PRO A 141 -2.01 12.70 9.14
CA PRO A 141 -1.57 11.97 10.32
C PRO A 141 -1.38 10.48 10.07
N GLU A 142 -2.32 9.85 9.36
CA GLU A 142 -2.29 8.41 9.05
C GLU A 142 -1.46 8.07 7.82
N ARG A 143 -0.89 9.07 7.12
CA ARG A 143 -0.12 8.88 5.87
C ARG A 143 -0.91 8.11 4.80
N LEU A 144 -2.16 8.48 4.64
CA LEU A 144 -3.11 7.88 3.72
C LEU A 144 -3.29 8.77 2.49
N TYR A 145 -3.10 8.17 1.33
CA TYR A 145 -3.14 8.87 0.04
C TYR A 145 -4.06 8.13 -0.93
N ARG A 146 -4.71 8.88 -1.83
CA ARG A 146 -5.47 8.34 -2.95
C ARG A 146 -4.67 8.52 -4.23
N HIS A 147 -4.54 7.47 -5.02
CA HIS A 147 -3.99 7.57 -6.36
C HIS A 147 -5.02 8.22 -7.29
N ILE A 148 -4.64 9.32 -7.96
CA ILE A 148 -5.53 10.06 -8.86
C ILE A 148 -5.36 9.68 -10.34
N GLY A 149 -4.59 8.63 -10.59
CA GLY A 149 -4.36 8.11 -11.93
C GLY A 149 -3.45 8.99 -12.78
N ARG A 150 -3.09 8.47 -13.93
CA ARG A 150 -2.47 9.29 -14.99
C ARG A 150 -3.59 10.12 -15.61
N GLY A 151 -3.62 11.42 -15.34
CA GLY A 151 -4.53 12.33 -16.02
C GLY A 151 -4.53 12.03 -17.51
N ARG A 152 -5.72 11.95 -18.14
CA ARG A 152 -5.83 11.77 -19.59
C ARG A 152 -4.95 12.84 -20.25
N PRO A 153 -4.32 12.57 -21.42
CA PRO A 153 -3.46 13.53 -22.14
C PRO A 153 -4.11 14.88 -22.46
N GLY A 154 -5.36 15.13 -22.08
CA GLY A 154 -6.09 16.39 -22.26
C GLY A 154 -6.20 17.27 -21.01
N ASP A 155 -5.82 16.79 -19.80
CA ASP A 155 -5.94 17.56 -18.56
C ASP A 155 -4.68 18.37 -18.18
N LEU A 156 -3.68 18.41 -19.06
CA LEU A 156 -2.63 19.41 -19.02
C LEU A 156 -3.24 20.76 -19.37
N ARG A 157 -3.88 21.43 -18.41
CA ARG A 157 -4.06 22.87 -18.48
C ARG A 157 -2.66 23.47 -18.51
N PHE A 158 -2.19 23.74 -19.73
CA PHE A 158 -1.11 24.69 -19.93
C PHE A 158 -1.54 25.98 -19.23
N ALA A 159 -0.93 26.28 -18.08
CA ALA A 159 -0.87 27.66 -17.61
C ALA A 159 -0.01 28.39 -18.62
N ALA A 160 -0.68 28.89 -19.67
CA ALA A 160 -0.08 29.82 -20.59
C ALA A 160 0.19 31.10 -19.81
N SER A 161 1.41 31.27 -19.36
CA SER A 161 1.92 32.58 -18.96
C SER A 161 1.85 33.49 -20.17
N PRO A 162 1.20 34.66 -20.09
CA PRO A 162 1.24 35.62 -21.18
C PRO A 162 2.58 36.35 -21.14
N LEU A 163 3.58 35.80 -21.84
CA LEU A 163 4.78 36.53 -22.22
C LEU A 163 4.55 37.15 -23.60
N TYR A 164 3.85 38.25 -23.62
CA TYR A 164 4.00 39.19 -24.72
C TYR A 164 3.78 40.61 -24.19
N GLY A 165 4.86 41.19 -23.72
CA GLY A 165 4.94 42.63 -23.45
C GLY A 165 5.16 43.37 -24.77
N ASP A 166 4.25 44.23 -25.05
CA ASP A 166 4.11 45.18 -26.14
C ASP A 166 5.38 46.07 -26.25
N ARG A 167 6.12 45.93 -27.34
CA ARG A 167 7.14 46.92 -27.71
C ARG A 167 6.48 47.93 -28.61
N LYS A 168 6.06 49.04 -28.01
CA LYS A 168 5.77 50.26 -28.80
C LYS A 168 7.08 50.92 -29.20
N SER A 169 7.25 51.01 -30.51
CA SER A 169 8.21 51.83 -31.22
C SER A 169 8.12 53.27 -30.79
N VAL A 170 9.25 53.92 -30.55
CA VAL A 170 9.39 55.38 -30.59
C VAL A 170 10.28 55.73 -31.74
N VAL A 171 9.73 56.50 -32.65
CA VAL A 171 10.45 57.31 -33.64
C VAL A 171 11.01 58.51 -32.92
#